data_ac791c2b52a10083f424f9a6544095bb
#
_entry.id   ac791c2b52a10083f424f9a6544095bb
#
_cell.length_a   1.000
_cell.length_b   1.000
_cell.length_c   1.000
_cell.angle_alpha   90.00
_cell.angle_beta   90.00
_cell.angle_gamma   90.00
#
_symmetry.space_group_name_H-M   'P 1'
#
loop_
_entity.id
_entity.type
_entity.pdbx_description
1 polymer ?
#
loop_
_entity_poly.entity_id
_entity_poly.type
_entity_poly.pdbx_seq_one_letter_code
_entity_poly.pdbx_strand_id
1 'polypeptide(L)'
;SVIASLDAAAEASSDAERLAAAKSATVAITRLEREASRDPMARDHISSQALFESLSAAIERRSTFVQVKTKSPVDLQVPFEVAVAIAEATFQALNNSLVHAPGATSRKVTLSSGRKSLKVVIVDNGPGFRMSSVPRNRLGVRLAIFKRLETLGVSAHLNSSPGEGATWVFEWSSP
;
A
#
# COMPACT_ATOMS: atom_id res chain seq x y z
N SER A 1 -6.32 25.62 -24.20
CA SER A 1 -7.73 25.32 -23.93
C SER A 1 -7.88 24.93 -22.47
N VAL A 2 -9.00 25.25 -21.86
CA VAL A 2 -9.28 24.96 -20.43
C VAL A 2 -9.18 23.44 -20.16
N ILE A 3 -9.58 22.61 -21.11
CA ILE A 3 -9.50 21.14 -20.99
C ILE A 3 -8.03 20.69 -20.90
N ALA A 4 -7.16 21.19 -21.78
CA ALA A 4 -5.73 20.85 -21.74
C ALA A 4 -5.05 21.31 -20.45
N SER A 5 -5.49 22.42 -19.87
CA SER A 5 -4.96 22.90 -18.58
C SER A 5 -5.47 22.05 -17.42
N LEU A 6 -6.71 21.55 -17.48
CA LEU A 6 -7.27 20.64 -16.48
C LEU A 6 -6.61 19.25 -16.55
N ASP A 7 -6.35 18.74 -17.75
CA ASP A 7 -5.63 17.48 -17.94
C ASP A 7 -4.20 17.56 -17.42
N ALA A 8 -3.47 18.64 -17.75
CA ALA A 8 -2.13 18.87 -17.24
C ALA A 8 -2.08 19.02 -15.72
N ALA A 9 -3.07 19.70 -15.13
CA ALA A 9 -3.17 19.81 -13.67
C ALA A 9 -3.50 18.46 -13.01
N ALA A 10 -4.34 17.64 -13.63
CA ALA A 10 -4.67 16.30 -13.17
C ALA A 10 -3.45 15.37 -13.24
N GLU A 11 -2.67 15.43 -14.31
CA GLU A 11 -1.42 14.68 -14.46
C GLU A 11 -0.38 15.09 -13.41
N ALA A 12 -0.18 16.38 -13.22
CA ALA A 12 0.75 16.91 -12.21
C ALA A 12 0.34 16.48 -10.78
N SER A 13 -0.96 16.49 -10.48
CA SER A 13 -1.48 15.99 -9.20
C SER A 13 -1.20 14.49 -9.03
N SER A 14 -1.45 13.69 -10.07
CA SER A 14 -1.17 12.25 -10.06
C SER A 14 0.31 11.94 -9.86
N ASP A 15 1.21 12.73 -10.45
CA ASP A 15 2.66 12.58 -10.28
C ASP A 15 3.11 12.98 -8.86
N ALA A 16 2.55 14.04 -8.30
CA ALA A 16 2.81 14.44 -6.91
C ALA A 16 2.34 13.37 -5.91
N GLU A 17 1.18 12.77 -6.15
CA GLU A 17 0.65 11.66 -5.35
C GLU A 17 1.55 10.43 -5.40
N ARG A 18 2.02 10.05 -6.58
CA ARG A 18 2.97 8.95 -6.76
C ARG A 18 4.28 9.21 -6.05
N LEU A 19 4.81 10.43 -6.15
CA LEU A 19 6.05 10.82 -5.49
C LEU A 19 5.91 10.77 -3.96
N ALA A 20 4.79 11.23 -3.41
CA ALA A 20 4.52 11.19 -1.97
C ALA A 20 4.44 9.74 -1.46
N ALA A 21 3.76 8.85 -2.18
CA ALA A 21 3.69 7.42 -1.86
C ALA A 21 5.07 6.77 -1.95
N ALA A 22 5.84 7.06 -3.01
CA ALA A 22 7.19 6.54 -3.20
C ALA A 22 8.15 6.98 -2.09
N LYS A 23 8.10 8.23 -1.65
CA LYS A 23 8.91 8.73 -0.52
C LYS A 23 8.59 7.99 0.78
N SER A 24 7.31 7.75 1.06
CA SER A 24 6.89 7.02 2.25
C SER A 24 7.30 5.54 2.18
N ALA A 25 7.16 4.93 1.02
CA ALA A 25 7.61 3.55 0.78
C ALA A 25 9.13 3.43 0.92
N THR A 26 9.90 4.41 0.42
CA THR A 26 11.37 4.42 0.53
C THR A 26 11.83 4.36 1.99
N VAL A 27 11.16 5.04 2.91
CA VAL A 27 11.49 4.99 4.34
C VAL A 27 11.35 3.56 4.88
N ALA A 28 10.24 2.90 4.56
CA ALA A 28 10.02 1.51 4.98
C ALA A 28 11.01 0.55 4.30
N ILE A 29 11.23 0.68 3.00
CA ILE A 29 12.14 -0.15 2.22
C ILE A 29 13.59 -0.02 2.71
N THR A 30 14.08 1.20 2.96
CA THR A 30 15.42 1.44 3.50
C THR A 30 15.62 0.72 4.84
N ARG A 31 14.60 0.69 5.68
CA ARG A 31 14.66 -0.06 6.93
C ARG A 31 14.72 -1.57 6.68
N LEU A 32 13.92 -2.07 5.73
CA LEU A 32 13.94 -3.48 5.33
C LEU A 32 15.31 -3.89 4.76
N GLU A 33 15.92 -3.06 3.93
CA GLU A 33 17.27 -3.29 3.39
C GLU A 33 18.33 -3.37 4.49
N ARG A 34 18.24 -2.53 5.51
CA ARG A 34 19.14 -2.59 6.67
C ARG A 34 18.97 -3.88 7.46
N GLU A 35 17.72 -4.32 7.67
CA GLU A 35 17.46 -5.60 8.35
C GLU A 35 17.98 -6.78 7.52
N ALA A 36 17.71 -6.83 6.22
CA ALA A 36 18.22 -7.86 5.33
C ALA A 36 19.76 -7.90 5.27
N SER A 37 20.43 -6.76 5.44
CA SER A 37 21.89 -6.66 5.40
C SER A 37 22.57 -7.18 6.68
N ARG A 38 21.83 -7.34 7.77
CA ARG A 38 22.37 -7.85 9.04
C ARG A 38 22.58 -9.36 9.04
N ASP A 39 21.81 -10.08 8.20
CA ASP A 39 21.97 -11.53 8.05
C ASP A 39 22.33 -11.88 6.60
N PRO A 40 23.58 -12.22 6.31
CA PRO A 40 24.00 -12.58 4.95
C PRO A 40 23.29 -13.81 4.36
N MET A 41 22.73 -14.67 5.23
CA MET A 41 21.96 -15.85 4.80
C MET A 41 20.50 -15.53 4.49
N ALA A 42 19.99 -14.38 4.95
CA ALA A 42 18.60 -13.95 4.77
C ALA A 42 18.42 -12.85 3.71
N ARG A 43 19.40 -12.67 2.83
CA ARG A 43 19.37 -11.56 1.83
C ARG A 43 18.16 -11.56 0.92
N ASP A 44 17.56 -12.72 0.69
CA ASP A 44 16.45 -12.89 -0.23
C ASP A 44 15.07 -12.91 0.47
N HIS A 45 15.07 -12.91 1.80
CA HIS A 45 13.84 -12.97 2.60
C HIS A 45 13.91 -11.99 3.77
N ILE A 46 12.74 -11.58 4.22
CA ILE A 46 12.56 -10.74 5.40
C ILE A 46 11.46 -11.33 6.28
N SER A 47 11.57 -11.19 7.60
CA SER A 47 10.52 -11.63 8.48
C SER A 47 9.27 -10.76 8.36
N SER A 48 8.09 -11.36 8.47
CA SER A 48 6.82 -10.62 8.48
C SER A 48 6.78 -9.61 9.64
N GLN A 49 7.40 -9.93 10.77
CA GLN A 49 7.52 -9.01 11.89
C GLN A 49 8.31 -7.76 11.51
N ALA A 50 9.49 -7.90 10.90
CA ALA A 50 10.30 -6.78 10.45
C ALA A 50 9.58 -5.93 9.39
N LEU A 51 8.87 -6.57 8.46
CA LEU A 51 8.03 -5.87 7.49
C LEU A 51 6.94 -5.03 8.18
N PHE A 52 6.22 -5.61 9.14
CA PHE A 52 5.14 -4.92 9.84
C PHE A 52 5.64 -3.78 10.72
N GLU A 53 6.74 -3.96 11.40
CA GLU A 53 7.39 -2.89 12.17
C GLU A 53 7.83 -1.72 11.27
N SER A 54 8.39 -2.03 10.11
CA SER A 54 8.81 -1.02 9.14
C SER A 54 7.61 -0.26 8.54
N LEU A 55 6.56 -0.97 8.17
CA LEU A 55 5.32 -0.37 7.66
C LEU A 55 4.65 0.50 8.74
N SER A 56 4.48 -0.02 9.95
CA SER A 56 3.87 0.71 11.07
C SER A 56 4.60 2.01 11.36
N ALA A 57 5.92 1.96 11.49
CA ALA A 57 6.74 3.15 11.76
C ALA A 57 6.64 4.19 10.63
N ALA A 58 6.65 3.76 9.37
CA ALA A 58 6.54 4.66 8.23
C ALA A 58 5.12 5.27 8.08
N ILE A 59 4.08 4.49 8.38
CA ILE A 59 2.68 4.98 8.38
C ILE A 59 2.49 6.02 9.48
N GLU A 60 2.96 5.76 10.69
CA GLU A 60 2.88 6.70 11.82
C GLU A 60 3.58 8.03 11.53
N ARG A 61 4.73 7.98 10.85
CA ARG A 61 5.43 9.19 10.38
C ARG A 61 4.64 9.95 9.32
N ARG A 62 3.89 9.25 8.48
CA ARG A 62 3.10 9.85 7.40
C ARG A 62 1.87 10.55 7.92
N SER A 63 1.16 9.96 8.89
CA SER A 63 -0.09 10.49 9.42
C SER A 63 -0.45 9.90 10.78
N THR A 64 -0.82 10.76 11.71
CA THR A 64 -1.39 10.37 13.01
C THR A 64 -2.87 9.96 12.94
N PHE A 65 -3.51 10.17 11.78
CA PHE A 65 -4.92 9.85 11.56
C PHE A 65 -5.16 8.45 11.02
N VAL A 66 -4.13 7.61 11.00
CA VAL A 66 -4.21 6.22 10.53
C VAL A 66 -3.95 5.29 11.71
N GLN A 67 -4.91 4.41 11.99
CA GLN A 67 -4.75 3.36 12.99
C GLN A 67 -4.07 2.16 12.34
N VAL A 68 -2.99 1.69 12.93
CA VAL A 68 -2.31 0.46 12.51
C VAL A 68 -2.56 -0.63 13.55
N LYS A 69 -3.03 -1.79 13.08
CA LYS A 69 -3.19 -3.00 13.91
C LYS A 69 -2.35 -4.11 13.31
N THR A 70 -1.56 -4.76 14.15
CA THR A 70 -0.75 -5.91 13.78
C THR A 70 -1.30 -7.16 14.44
N LYS A 71 -1.46 -8.24 13.64
CA LYS A 71 -1.84 -9.58 14.09
C LYS A 71 -0.84 -10.56 13.49
N SER A 72 0.24 -10.81 14.20
CA SER A 72 1.31 -11.67 13.72
C SER A 72 1.65 -12.75 14.77
N PRO A 73 0.78 -13.78 14.92
CA PRO A 73 1.04 -14.87 15.86
C PRO A 73 2.21 -15.76 15.43
N VAL A 74 2.60 -15.71 14.16
CA VAL A 74 3.69 -16.48 13.59
C VAL A 74 4.55 -15.55 12.73
N ASP A 75 5.87 -15.62 12.94
CA ASP A 75 6.82 -14.93 12.07
C ASP A 75 7.05 -15.74 10.79
N LEU A 76 6.66 -15.17 9.69
CA LEU A 76 6.73 -15.77 8.35
C LEU A 76 7.89 -15.16 7.58
N GLN A 77 8.69 -16.00 6.92
CA GLN A 77 9.71 -15.52 5.99
C GLN A 77 9.08 -15.17 4.65
N VAL A 78 9.23 -13.92 4.24
CA VAL A 78 8.65 -13.35 3.02
C VAL A 78 9.77 -13.01 2.05
N PRO A 79 9.66 -13.37 0.76
CA PRO A 79 10.64 -12.92 -0.23
C PRO A 79 10.79 -11.40 -0.21
N PHE A 80 12.02 -10.91 -0.26
CA PHE A 80 12.29 -9.47 -0.14
C PHE A 80 11.55 -8.65 -1.21
N GLU A 81 11.49 -9.14 -2.44
CA GLU A 81 10.76 -8.48 -3.54
C GLU A 81 9.25 -8.38 -3.26
N VAL A 82 8.66 -9.41 -2.65
CA VAL A 82 7.26 -9.40 -2.23
C VAL A 82 7.04 -8.35 -1.13
N ALA A 83 7.92 -8.29 -0.15
CA ALA A 83 7.86 -7.30 0.93
C ALA A 83 7.94 -5.87 0.40
N VAL A 84 8.84 -5.60 -0.54
CA VAL A 84 8.98 -4.28 -1.20
C VAL A 84 7.71 -3.93 -1.98
N ALA A 85 7.19 -4.85 -2.78
CA ALA A 85 5.99 -4.60 -3.59
C ALA A 85 4.75 -4.34 -2.70
N ILE A 86 4.61 -5.08 -1.60
CA ILE A 86 3.54 -4.86 -0.62
C ILE A 86 3.70 -3.51 0.06
N ALA A 87 4.91 -3.11 0.43
CA ALA A 87 5.16 -1.79 1.01
C ALA A 87 4.76 -0.66 0.06
N GLU A 88 5.19 -0.71 -1.19
CA GLU A 88 4.83 0.27 -2.22
C GLU A 88 3.31 0.35 -2.44
N ALA A 89 2.66 -0.80 -2.58
CA ALA A 89 1.22 -0.88 -2.76
C ALA A 89 0.44 -0.33 -1.55
N THR A 90 0.92 -0.62 -0.34
CA THR A 90 0.33 -0.11 0.92
C THR A 90 0.36 1.42 0.96
N PHE A 91 1.51 2.03 0.65
CA PHE A 91 1.61 3.49 0.65
C PHE A 91 0.84 4.13 -0.50
N GLN A 92 0.74 3.49 -1.64
CA GLN A 92 -0.09 3.97 -2.73
C GLN A 92 -1.58 3.96 -2.35
N ALA A 93 -2.07 2.88 -1.75
CA ALA A 93 -3.44 2.78 -1.27
C ALA A 93 -3.73 3.81 -0.16
N LEU A 94 -2.81 3.95 0.80
CA LEU A 94 -2.94 4.92 1.88
C LEU A 94 -2.94 6.37 1.36
N ASN A 95 -2.06 6.68 0.42
CA ASN A 95 -2.01 8.00 -0.20
C ASN A 95 -3.30 8.31 -0.97
N ASN A 96 -3.87 7.34 -1.66
CA ASN A 96 -5.18 7.49 -2.29
C ASN A 96 -6.26 7.88 -1.27
N SER A 97 -6.29 7.24 -0.11
CA SER A 97 -7.24 7.59 0.95
C SER A 97 -7.00 9.00 1.50
N LEU A 98 -5.75 9.36 1.77
CA LEU A 98 -5.41 10.67 2.34
C LEU A 98 -5.73 11.83 1.39
N VAL A 99 -5.54 11.63 0.09
CA VAL A 99 -5.74 12.68 -0.92
C VAL A 99 -7.20 12.75 -1.39
N HIS A 100 -7.84 11.59 -1.64
CA HIS A 100 -9.16 11.53 -2.26
C HIS A 100 -10.31 11.34 -1.28
N ALA A 101 -10.03 11.05 -0.02
CA ALA A 101 -11.00 10.97 1.06
C ALA A 101 -10.59 11.85 2.26
N PRO A 102 -10.37 13.16 2.06
CA PRO A 102 -9.86 14.04 3.12
C PRO A 102 -10.86 14.17 4.28
N GLY A 103 -12.15 13.96 4.03
CA GLY A 103 -13.22 13.97 5.05
C GLY A 103 -13.40 12.63 5.77
N ALA A 104 -12.63 11.60 5.46
CA ALA A 104 -12.71 10.34 6.17
C ALA A 104 -12.30 10.51 7.65
N THR A 105 -13.16 10.03 8.54
CA THR A 105 -12.96 10.11 10.00
C THR A 105 -12.26 8.87 10.55
N SER A 106 -12.15 7.82 9.76
CA SER A 106 -11.48 6.57 10.11
C SER A 106 -10.64 6.04 8.95
N ARG A 107 -9.39 5.74 9.25
CA ARG A 107 -8.48 5.00 8.37
C ARG A 107 -7.79 3.94 9.20
N LYS A 108 -7.84 2.69 8.72
CA LYS A 108 -7.25 1.54 9.42
C LYS A 108 -6.38 0.75 8.47
N VAL A 109 -5.20 0.39 8.94
CA VAL A 109 -4.31 -0.57 8.29
C VAL A 109 -4.18 -1.78 9.21
N THR A 110 -4.54 -2.95 8.71
CA THR A 110 -4.38 -4.21 9.45
C THR A 110 -3.31 -5.03 8.75
N LEU A 111 -2.27 -5.35 9.48
CA LEU A 111 -1.15 -6.17 9.06
C LEU A 111 -1.27 -7.53 9.77
N SER A 112 -1.40 -8.60 9.02
CA SER A 112 -1.57 -9.93 9.61
C SER A 112 -0.74 -10.98 8.90
N SER A 113 -0.19 -11.92 9.67
CA SER A 113 0.50 -13.08 9.14
C SER A 113 0.04 -14.36 9.83
N GLY A 114 -0.02 -15.43 9.06
CA GLY A 114 -0.22 -16.78 9.51
C GLY A 114 0.97 -17.66 9.16
N ARG A 115 0.82 -18.98 9.24
CA ARG A 115 1.92 -19.91 8.96
C ARG A 115 2.40 -19.86 7.51
N LYS A 116 1.52 -19.56 6.57
CA LYS A 116 1.81 -19.55 5.13
C LYS A 116 1.26 -18.31 4.41
N SER A 117 0.66 -17.38 5.10
CA SER A 117 0.01 -16.23 4.48
C SER A 117 0.35 -14.93 5.18
N LEU A 118 0.44 -13.88 4.38
CA LEU A 118 0.60 -12.51 4.81
C LEU A 118 -0.47 -11.67 4.16
N LYS A 119 -1.11 -10.81 4.93
CA LYS A 119 -2.24 -10.00 4.48
C LYS A 119 -2.14 -8.58 4.99
N VAL A 120 -2.36 -7.63 4.11
CA VAL A 120 -2.51 -6.20 4.42
C VAL A 120 -3.89 -5.75 3.99
N VAL A 121 -4.62 -5.13 4.91
CA VAL A 121 -5.95 -4.57 4.65
C VAL A 121 -5.93 -3.09 5.01
N ILE A 122 -6.32 -2.24 4.07
CA ILE A 122 -6.43 -0.79 4.26
C ILE A 122 -7.88 -0.40 4.03
N VAL A 123 -8.48 0.24 5.02
CA VAL A 123 -9.89 0.64 4.99
C VAL A 123 -10.02 2.11 5.35
N ASP A 124 -10.79 2.84 4.58
CA ASP A 124 -11.29 4.15 4.97
C ASP A 124 -12.83 4.21 4.92
N ASN A 125 -13.39 5.13 5.66
CA ASN A 125 -14.83 5.43 5.66
C ASN A 125 -15.15 6.73 4.91
N GLY A 126 -14.36 7.05 3.89
CA GLY A 126 -14.58 8.21 3.03
C GLY A 126 -15.79 8.07 2.12
N PRO A 127 -15.94 8.97 1.13
CA PRO A 127 -17.10 8.96 0.24
C PRO A 127 -17.16 7.77 -0.71
N GLY A 128 -16.06 7.00 -0.83
CA GLY A 128 -15.98 5.93 -1.81
C GLY A 128 -16.08 6.42 -3.24
N PHE A 129 -16.04 5.50 -4.19
CA PHE A 129 -16.13 5.81 -5.62
C PHE A 129 -16.57 4.58 -6.42
N ARG A 130 -17.01 4.83 -7.63
CA ARG A 130 -17.24 3.77 -8.63
C ARG A 130 -15.99 3.58 -9.48
N MET A 131 -15.56 2.36 -9.73
CA MET A 131 -14.41 2.08 -10.57
C MET A 131 -14.57 2.64 -11.98
N SER A 132 -15.79 2.65 -12.53
CA SER A 132 -16.11 3.22 -13.84
C SER A 132 -15.92 4.74 -13.94
N SER A 133 -15.92 5.46 -12.82
CA SER A 133 -15.72 6.92 -12.77
C SER A 133 -14.27 7.34 -12.50
N VAL A 134 -13.34 6.38 -12.37
CA VAL A 134 -11.92 6.68 -12.17
C VAL A 134 -11.29 7.15 -13.49
N PRO A 135 -10.62 8.30 -13.53
CA PRO A 135 -9.91 8.77 -14.72
C PRO A 135 -8.88 7.76 -15.23
N ARG A 136 -8.71 7.67 -16.55
CA ARG A 136 -7.81 6.68 -17.19
C ARG A 136 -6.35 6.78 -16.72
N ASN A 137 -5.83 7.99 -16.50
CA ASN A 137 -4.48 8.22 -15.99
C ASN A 137 -4.27 7.63 -14.58
N ARG A 138 -5.28 7.73 -13.71
CA ARG A 138 -5.26 7.11 -12.38
C ARG A 138 -5.46 5.61 -12.44
N LEU A 139 -6.28 5.13 -13.34
CA LEU A 139 -6.50 3.70 -13.55
C LEU A 139 -5.23 2.99 -14.01
N GLY A 140 -4.45 3.61 -14.91
CA GLY A 140 -3.18 3.05 -15.39
C GLY A 140 -2.17 2.79 -14.28
N VAL A 141 -2.04 3.69 -13.31
CA VAL A 141 -1.16 3.49 -12.14
C VAL A 141 -1.62 2.32 -11.28
N ARG A 142 -2.93 2.21 -11.01
CA ARG A 142 -3.49 1.09 -10.24
C ARG A 142 -3.28 -0.25 -10.94
N LEU A 143 -3.50 -0.30 -12.24
CA LEU A 143 -3.28 -1.51 -13.03
C LEU A 143 -1.81 -1.94 -13.03
N ALA A 144 -0.87 -1.00 -13.10
CA ALA A 144 0.55 -1.29 -13.03
C ALA A 144 0.95 -1.90 -11.66
N ILE A 145 0.40 -1.37 -10.57
CA ILE A 145 0.63 -1.90 -9.22
C ILE A 145 0.04 -3.32 -9.11
N PHE A 146 -1.19 -3.53 -9.53
CA PHE A 146 -1.84 -4.83 -9.48
C PHE A 146 -1.10 -5.88 -10.31
N LYS A 147 -0.67 -5.52 -11.51
CA LYS A 147 0.10 -6.41 -12.39
C LYS A 147 1.45 -6.81 -11.77
N ARG A 148 2.14 -5.86 -11.13
CA ARG A 148 3.41 -6.16 -10.43
C ARG A 148 3.19 -7.10 -9.26
N LEU A 149 2.18 -6.85 -8.44
CA LEU A 149 1.81 -7.71 -7.32
C LEU A 149 1.46 -9.12 -7.79
N GLU A 150 0.62 -9.23 -8.83
CA GLU A 150 0.23 -10.51 -9.43
C GLU A 150 1.45 -11.31 -9.92
N THR A 151 2.41 -10.66 -10.58
CA THR A 151 3.66 -11.29 -11.03
C THR A 151 4.47 -11.89 -9.88
N LEU A 152 4.37 -11.31 -8.69
CA LEU A 152 5.03 -11.77 -7.47
C LEU A 152 4.16 -12.73 -6.62
N GLY A 153 3.01 -13.16 -7.14
CA GLY A 153 2.09 -14.05 -6.44
C GLY A 153 1.30 -13.38 -5.31
N VAL A 154 1.18 -12.06 -5.33
CA VAL A 154 0.35 -11.30 -4.39
C VAL A 154 -0.99 -11.01 -5.03
N SER A 155 -2.07 -11.47 -4.42
CA SER A 155 -3.41 -11.05 -4.83
C SER A 155 -3.71 -9.64 -4.33
N ALA A 156 -4.37 -8.84 -5.15
CA ALA A 156 -4.75 -7.48 -4.82
C ALA A 156 -6.21 -7.23 -5.18
N HIS A 157 -6.97 -6.73 -4.22
CA HIS A 157 -8.38 -6.42 -4.40
C HIS A 157 -8.68 -5.01 -3.90
N LEU A 158 -9.48 -4.28 -4.67
CA LEU A 158 -10.03 -3.00 -4.28
C LEU A 158 -11.56 -3.09 -4.35
N ASN A 159 -12.21 -2.80 -3.24
CA ASN A 159 -13.65 -2.66 -3.15
C ASN A 159 -14.00 -1.25 -2.69
N SER A 160 -14.84 -0.57 -3.47
CA SER A 160 -15.35 0.76 -3.14
C SER A 160 -16.70 0.98 -3.81
N SER A 161 -17.57 1.65 -3.08
CA SER A 161 -18.88 2.10 -3.57
C SER A 161 -19.17 3.49 -3.03
N PRO A 162 -19.95 4.31 -3.72
CA PRO A 162 -20.34 5.62 -3.23
C PRO A 162 -21.00 5.52 -1.86
N GLY A 163 -20.49 6.26 -0.87
CA GLY A 163 -20.95 6.28 0.51
C GLY A 163 -20.37 5.19 1.43
N GLU A 164 -19.59 4.24 0.90
CA GLU A 164 -19.08 3.07 1.67
C GLU A 164 -17.58 3.08 1.89
N GLY A 165 -16.88 4.14 1.48
CA GLY A 165 -15.43 4.23 1.58
C GLY A 165 -14.71 3.32 0.59
N ALA A 166 -13.46 2.97 0.92
CA ALA A 166 -12.63 2.09 0.11
C ALA A 166 -11.93 1.05 0.99
N THR A 167 -11.81 -0.15 0.45
CA THR A 167 -11.08 -1.26 1.07
C THR A 167 -10.09 -1.85 0.07
N TRP A 168 -8.81 -1.84 0.43
CA TRP A 168 -7.74 -2.49 -0.30
C TRP A 168 -7.29 -3.74 0.46
N VAL A 169 -7.10 -4.83 -0.25
CA VAL A 169 -6.60 -6.08 0.32
C VAL A 169 -5.44 -6.58 -0.52
N PHE A 170 -4.28 -6.76 0.10
CA PHE A 170 -3.12 -7.41 -0.49
C PHE A 170 -2.84 -8.70 0.29
N GLU A 171 -2.74 -9.82 -0.40
CA GLU A 171 -2.53 -11.11 0.23
C GLU A 171 -1.49 -11.93 -0.54
N TRP A 172 -0.49 -12.41 0.17
CA TRP A 172 0.53 -13.31 -0.33
C TRP A 172 0.48 -14.62 0.45
N SER A 173 0.64 -15.73 -0.28
CA SER A 173 0.77 -17.05 0.32
C SER A 173 2.08 -17.69 -0.08
N SER A 174 2.77 -18.26 0.89
CA SER A 174 3.97 -19.05 0.63
C SER A 174 3.62 -20.26 -0.21
N PRO A 175 4.42 -20.59 -1.22
CA PRO A 175 4.25 -21.81 -1.99
C PRO A 175 4.25 -23.09 -1.15
#